data_df21f92b8fc94031d95c62811feb0b74
#
_entry.id   df21f92b8fc94031d95c62811feb0b74
#
_cell.length_a   1.000
_cell.length_b   1.000
_cell.length_c   1.000
_cell.angle_alpha   90.00
_cell.angle_beta   90.00
_cell.angle_gamma   90.00
#
_symmetry.space_group_name_H-M   'P 1'
#
loop_
_entity.id
_entity.type
_entity.pdbx_description
1 polymer ?
#
loop_
_entity_poly.entity_id
_entity_poly.type
_entity_poly.pdbx_seq_one_letter_code
_entity_poly.pdbx_strand_id
1 'polypeptide(L)'
;MADGSRVSVWKPVGAASIDPNLWGLVDFEGSGLVRGSARMECRAGGPLLIETALEVDAPLRQGVVAYHEVIYGVKPFGVDPAHPLPRDPLPLPARLDLLPRVVALAEYSVHWSSTGVNVAYDVWLKRRAGEPGVSRGDLEVMVWLYWDNATPAGSAVSRFEAPVLVNCTLKPLNWTVWIQRSIGGGWTYVAFTPSAPVRSGSVAVDLKLFLDKAVELLEESTPGQWSARDLHVVSVEFGSEVFYSKRIAVSWELRRLELLVSPSKTTAEEALRGACKG
;
A
#
# COMPACT_ATOMS: atom_id res chain seq x y z
N MET A 1 -8.29 20.63 9.81
CA MET A 1 -9.00 20.49 8.52
C MET A 1 -8.08 21.07 7.48
N ALA A 2 -7.78 20.30 6.43
CA ALA A 2 -7.11 20.88 5.26
C ALA A 2 -8.06 21.93 4.67
N ASP A 3 -7.53 23.11 4.37
CA ASP A 3 -8.28 24.05 3.57
C ASP A 3 -8.53 23.39 2.21
N GLY A 4 -9.67 23.53 1.61
CA GLY A 4 -10.09 22.81 0.42
C GLY A 4 -9.25 23.06 -0.85
N SER A 5 -8.01 23.55 -0.73
CA SER A 5 -7.09 23.90 -1.80
C SER A 5 -5.91 22.92 -1.97
N ARG A 6 -5.80 21.87 -1.14
CA ARG A 6 -4.67 20.93 -1.20
C ARG A 6 -5.15 19.51 -1.46
N VAL A 7 -4.56 18.86 -2.44
CA VAL A 7 -4.84 17.46 -2.83
C VAL A 7 -4.05 16.45 -2.01
N SER A 8 -3.07 16.88 -1.22
CA SER A 8 -2.29 16.03 -0.32
C SER A 8 -1.90 16.81 0.92
N VAL A 9 -2.12 16.25 2.09
CA VAL A 9 -1.79 16.85 3.39
C VAL A 9 -1.22 15.79 4.34
N TRP A 10 0.07 15.82 4.49
CA TRP A 10 0.78 14.94 5.42
C TRP A 10 0.55 15.36 6.87
N LYS A 11 0.25 14.38 7.71
CA LYS A 11 0.13 14.59 9.14
C LYS A 11 0.79 13.43 9.90
N PRO A 12 1.78 13.71 10.76
CA PRO A 12 2.38 12.65 11.58
C PRO A 12 1.38 12.10 12.60
N VAL A 13 1.36 10.79 12.76
CA VAL A 13 0.57 10.07 13.76
C VAL A 13 1.43 8.97 14.37
N GLY A 14 2.02 9.26 15.53
CA GLY A 14 2.99 8.34 16.14
C GLY A 14 4.22 8.13 15.24
N ALA A 15 4.50 6.88 14.90
CA ALA A 15 5.61 6.48 14.02
C ALA A 15 5.25 6.47 12.54
N ALA A 16 4.05 6.86 12.17
CA ALA A 16 3.55 6.89 10.80
C ALA A 16 3.07 8.28 10.41
N SER A 17 2.78 8.48 9.14
CA SER A 17 2.08 9.65 8.62
C SER A 17 0.79 9.21 7.94
N ILE A 18 -0.19 10.11 7.89
CA ILE A 18 -1.42 9.90 7.12
C ILE A 18 -1.52 10.91 6.00
N ASP A 19 -2.01 10.48 4.85
CA ASP A 19 -2.21 11.32 3.67
C ASP A 19 -3.47 10.87 2.92
N PRO A 20 -4.45 11.76 2.67
CA PRO A 20 -5.56 11.47 1.78
C PRO A 20 -5.13 11.29 0.31
N ASN A 21 -3.96 11.78 -0.05
CA ASN A 21 -3.26 11.55 -1.31
C ASN A 21 -4.16 11.47 -2.56
N LEU A 22 -4.68 12.61 -2.99
CA LEU A 22 -5.51 12.74 -4.20
C LEU A 22 -4.65 12.97 -5.46
N TRP A 23 -3.56 12.23 -5.60
CA TRP A 23 -2.52 12.48 -6.60
C TRP A 23 -3.03 12.49 -8.05
N GLY A 24 -4.02 11.66 -8.38
CA GLY A 24 -4.61 11.60 -9.73
C GLY A 24 -5.48 12.81 -10.07
N LEU A 25 -5.73 13.71 -9.11
CA LEU A 25 -6.57 14.91 -9.28
C LEU A 25 -5.76 16.21 -9.19
N VAL A 26 -4.44 16.15 -8.99
CA VAL A 26 -3.58 17.31 -8.77
C VAL A 26 -3.64 18.33 -9.90
N ASP A 27 -3.71 17.89 -11.15
CA ASP A 27 -3.79 18.77 -12.33
C ASP A 27 -5.09 19.56 -12.41
N PHE A 28 -6.09 19.21 -11.61
CA PHE A 28 -7.40 19.84 -11.57
C PHE A 28 -7.65 20.67 -10.32
N GLU A 29 -6.62 20.84 -9.48
CA GLU A 29 -6.72 21.68 -8.29
C GLU A 29 -7.10 23.12 -8.68
N GLY A 30 -8.12 23.68 -8.01
CA GLY A 30 -8.61 25.04 -8.29
C GLY A 30 -9.38 25.21 -9.60
N SER A 31 -9.52 24.20 -10.45
CA SER A 31 -10.21 24.29 -11.75
C SER A 31 -11.73 24.35 -11.63
N GLY A 32 -12.31 23.95 -10.49
CA GLY A 32 -13.75 23.75 -10.32
C GLY A 32 -14.31 22.47 -10.96
N LEU A 33 -13.47 21.68 -11.64
CA LEU A 33 -13.84 20.41 -12.27
C LEU A 33 -13.88 19.25 -11.27
N VAL A 34 -13.31 19.43 -10.10
CA VAL A 34 -13.37 18.49 -8.98
C VAL A 34 -13.98 19.21 -7.80
N ARG A 35 -15.05 18.65 -7.23
CA ARG A 35 -15.76 19.20 -6.08
C ARG A 35 -15.97 18.12 -5.03
N GLY A 36 -15.96 18.51 -3.76
CA GLY A 36 -16.21 17.60 -2.64
C GLY A 36 -15.06 17.59 -1.65
N SER A 37 -14.89 16.46 -0.97
CA SER A 37 -13.86 16.33 0.08
C SER A 37 -13.34 14.89 0.18
N ALA A 38 -12.07 14.77 0.57
CA ALA A 38 -11.49 13.55 1.12
C ALA A 38 -10.99 13.84 2.53
N ARG A 39 -11.28 12.96 3.48
CA ARG A 39 -10.97 13.16 4.89
C ARG A 39 -10.40 11.91 5.51
N MET A 40 -9.34 12.09 6.28
CA MET A 40 -8.81 11.10 7.20
C MET A 40 -8.84 11.69 8.61
N GLU A 41 -9.56 11.07 9.52
CA GLU A 41 -9.80 11.58 10.87
C GLU A 41 -9.37 10.57 11.92
N CYS A 42 -8.32 10.92 12.69
CA CYS A 42 -7.94 10.18 13.88
C CYS A 42 -8.82 10.63 15.06
N ARG A 43 -9.56 9.72 15.67
CA ARG A 43 -10.30 9.95 16.90
C ARG A 43 -9.51 9.42 18.09
N ALA A 44 -9.48 10.20 19.19
CA ALA A 44 -8.81 9.77 20.40
C ALA A 44 -9.39 8.44 20.90
N GLY A 45 -8.58 7.39 20.96
CA GLY A 45 -9.00 6.04 21.37
C GLY A 45 -9.94 5.32 20.40
N GLY A 46 -10.15 5.87 19.20
CA GLY A 46 -11.01 5.31 18.16
C GLY A 46 -10.26 4.97 16.87
N PRO A 47 -10.96 4.46 15.86
CA PRO A 47 -10.39 4.16 14.56
C PRO A 47 -9.98 5.43 13.81
N LEU A 48 -9.06 5.27 12.85
CA LEU A 48 -8.87 6.21 11.76
C LEU A 48 -10.04 6.04 10.79
N LEU A 49 -10.85 7.09 10.63
CA LEU A 49 -11.93 7.12 9.65
C LEU A 49 -11.44 7.73 8.36
N ILE A 50 -11.79 7.10 7.25
CA ILE A 50 -11.46 7.53 5.90
C ILE A 50 -12.76 7.68 5.11
N GLU A 51 -13.04 8.90 4.67
CA GLU A 51 -14.24 9.23 3.91
C GLU A 51 -13.88 10.11 2.72
N THR A 52 -14.37 9.73 1.56
CA THR A 52 -14.22 10.50 0.32
C THR A 52 -15.57 10.64 -0.36
N ALA A 53 -15.91 11.86 -0.71
CA ALA A 53 -17.09 12.19 -1.50
C ALA A 53 -16.69 13.27 -2.52
N LEU A 54 -16.57 12.88 -3.78
CA LEU A 54 -16.12 13.76 -4.87
C LEU A 54 -17.06 13.67 -6.07
N GLU A 55 -17.27 14.81 -6.71
CA GLU A 55 -17.79 14.92 -8.06
C GLU A 55 -16.63 15.32 -8.99
N VAL A 56 -16.40 14.53 -10.04
CA VAL A 56 -15.24 14.68 -10.93
C VAL A 56 -15.75 14.86 -12.35
N ASP A 57 -15.84 16.12 -12.78
CA ASP A 57 -16.17 16.51 -14.15
C ASP A 57 -14.93 16.66 -15.04
N ALA A 58 -13.75 16.41 -14.47
CA ALA A 58 -12.48 16.45 -15.18
C ALA A 58 -12.41 15.36 -16.26
N PRO A 59 -11.74 15.61 -17.41
CA PRO A 59 -11.59 14.66 -18.50
C PRO A 59 -10.51 13.61 -18.16
N LEU A 60 -10.67 12.94 -17.03
CA LEU A 60 -9.77 11.87 -16.61
C LEU A 60 -9.97 10.63 -17.48
N ARG A 61 -8.87 9.99 -17.81
CA ARG A 61 -8.88 8.64 -18.34
C ARG A 61 -9.07 7.67 -17.17
N GLN A 62 -9.45 6.42 -17.47
CA GLN A 62 -9.55 5.37 -16.46
C GLN A 62 -8.24 5.27 -15.67
N GLY A 63 -8.31 5.18 -14.36
CA GLY A 63 -7.14 5.06 -13.48
C GLY A 63 -7.47 5.31 -12.02
N VAL A 64 -6.45 5.23 -11.20
CA VAL A 64 -6.49 5.56 -9.77
C VAL A 64 -6.48 7.08 -9.61
N VAL A 65 -7.35 7.62 -8.77
CA VAL A 65 -7.44 9.05 -8.49
C VAL A 65 -6.93 9.42 -7.11
N ALA A 66 -6.89 8.46 -6.21
CA ALA A 66 -6.41 8.65 -4.83
C ALA A 66 -5.84 7.36 -4.26
N TYR A 67 -4.96 7.49 -3.30
CA TYR A 67 -4.55 6.42 -2.40
C TYR A 67 -4.53 6.96 -0.98
N HIS A 68 -5.64 6.75 -0.25
CA HIS A 68 -5.73 7.18 1.14
C HIS A 68 -4.87 6.27 2.01
N GLU A 69 -3.86 6.80 2.65
CA GLU A 69 -2.79 5.97 3.18
C GLU A 69 -2.30 6.36 4.57
N VAL A 70 -1.82 5.34 5.26
CA VAL A 70 -0.94 5.43 6.42
C VAL A 70 0.44 5.00 5.95
N ILE A 71 1.44 5.86 6.13
CA ILE A 71 2.78 5.70 5.59
C ILE A 71 3.76 5.46 6.71
N TYR A 72 4.56 4.42 6.56
CA TYR A 72 5.70 4.09 7.39
C TYR A 72 6.97 4.14 6.53
N GLY A 73 7.97 4.95 6.94
CA GLY A 73 9.17 5.21 6.13
C GLY A 73 9.07 6.46 5.28
N VAL A 74 9.72 6.46 4.11
CA VAL A 74 9.81 7.63 3.21
C VAL A 74 9.22 7.26 1.86
N LYS A 75 8.05 7.80 1.58
CA LYS A 75 7.45 7.68 0.26
C LYS A 75 8.34 8.34 -0.81
N PRO A 76 8.58 7.69 -1.97
CA PRO A 76 9.43 8.27 -3.01
C PRO A 76 8.86 9.52 -3.66
N PHE A 77 7.54 9.72 -3.60
CA PHE A 77 6.86 10.89 -4.14
C PHE A 77 6.49 11.87 -3.03
N GLY A 78 7.02 13.10 -3.10
CA GLY A 78 6.56 14.18 -2.25
C GLY A 78 6.98 14.05 -0.78
N VAL A 79 8.22 13.69 -0.53
CA VAL A 79 8.77 13.68 0.84
C VAL A 79 8.73 15.09 1.42
N ASP A 80 8.00 15.29 2.50
CA ASP A 80 8.22 16.45 3.36
C ASP A 80 9.46 16.15 4.23
N PRO A 81 10.59 16.85 3.98
CA PRO A 81 11.83 16.63 4.73
C PRO A 81 11.71 16.97 6.22
N ALA A 82 10.63 17.63 6.62
CA ALA A 82 10.36 17.97 8.01
C ALA A 82 9.82 16.78 8.84
N HIS A 83 9.42 15.67 8.21
CA HIS A 83 8.94 14.50 8.93
C HIS A 83 10.11 13.62 9.35
N PRO A 84 10.32 13.38 10.66
CA PRO A 84 11.32 12.44 11.12
C PRO A 84 10.95 11.04 10.64
N LEU A 85 11.93 10.35 10.04
CA LEU A 85 11.75 8.95 9.66
C LEU A 85 11.46 8.11 10.91
N PRO A 86 10.39 7.31 10.93
CA PRO A 86 10.17 6.36 12.00
C PRO A 86 11.31 5.34 12.00
N ARG A 87 11.85 5.03 13.19
CA ARG A 87 12.95 4.07 13.35
C ARG A 87 12.48 2.73 13.87
N ASP A 88 11.35 2.70 14.52
CA ASP A 88 10.73 1.49 15.08
C ASP A 88 9.38 1.22 14.43
N PRO A 89 9.01 -0.04 14.25
CA PRO A 89 9.78 -1.25 14.54
C PRO A 89 10.78 -1.65 13.45
N LEU A 90 10.75 -0.98 12.29
CA LEU A 90 11.55 -1.31 11.10
C LEU A 90 12.35 -0.09 10.67
N PRO A 91 13.70 -0.07 10.84
CA PRO A 91 14.52 1.06 10.41
C PRO A 91 14.60 1.11 8.87
N LEU A 92 13.79 1.96 8.27
CA LEU A 92 13.83 2.23 6.84
C LEU A 92 14.71 3.45 6.50
N PRO A 93 15.43 3.44 5.36
CA PRO A 93 15.47 2.39 4.35
C PRO A 93 16.27 1.16 4.79
N ALA A 94 15.82 -0.04 4.39
CA ALA A 94 16.47 -1.30 4.68
C ALA A 94 16.69 -2.13 3.41
N ARG A 95 17.90 -2.68 3.24
CA ARG A 95 18.20 -3.55 2.10
C ARG A 95 17.38 -4.84 2.19
N LEU A 96 16.74 -5.25 1.09
CA LEU A 96 15.77 -6.33 1.08
C LEU A 96 16.34 -7.68 1.52
N ASP A 97 17.56 -8.03 1.09
CA ASP A 97 18.21 -9.30 1.48
C ASP A 97 18.59 -9.35 2.97
N LEU A 98 18.68 -8.21 3.64
CA LEU A 98 18.95 -8.09 5.07
C LEU A 98 17.69 -7.84 5.90
N LEU A 99 16.56 -7.62 5.22
CA LEU A 99 15.29 -7.38 5.90
C LEU A 99 14.91 -8.62 6.71
N PRO A 100 14.63 -8.49 8.00
CA PRO A 100 14.05 -9.58 8.78
C PRO A 100 12.63 -9.89 8.28
N ARG A 101 12.01 -10.92 8.82
CA ARG A 101 10.61 -11.20 8.53
C ARG A 101 9.73 -10.10 9.09
N VAL A 102 8.87 -9.54 8.25
CA VAL A 102 7.97 -8.43 8.59
C VAL A 102 6.53 -8.88 8.41
N VAL A 103 5.84 -9.10 9.52
CA VAL A 103 4.40 -9.34 9.52
C VAL A 103 3.70 -8.00 9.62
N ALA A 104 2.90 -7.68 8.62
CA ALA A 104 2.03 -6.51 8.61
C ALA A 104 0.60 -6.93 8.97
N LEU A 105 0.08 -6.37 10.04
CA LEU A 105 -1.27 -6.63 10.55
C LEU A 105 -2.11 -5.36 10.40
N ALA A 106 -3.28 -5.50 9.79
CA ALA A 106 -4.29 -4.46 9.73
C ALA A 106 -5.63 -5.00 10.22
N GLU A 107 -6.32 -4.22 11.05
CA GLU A 107 -7.71 -4.43 11.40
C GLU A 107 -8.53 -3.28 10.81
N TYR A 108 -9.39 -3.59 9.85
CA TYR A 108 -10.13 -2.59 9.08
C TYR A 108 -11.55 -3.07 8.71
N SER A 109 -12.36 -2.13 8.26
CA SER A 109 -13.70 -2.42 7.72
C SER A 109 -14.03 -1.46 6.58
N VAL A 110 -14.33 -2.01 5.41
CA VAL A 110 -14.86 -1.23 4.28
C VAL A 110 -16.38 -1.19 4.39
N HIS A 111 -16.91 0.00 4.65
CA HIS A 111 -18.35 0.19 4.85
C HIS A 111 -19.06 0.19 3.50
N TRP A 112 -18.67 1.08 2.61
CA TRP A 112 -19.22 1.19 1.26
C TRP A 112 -18.28 1.88 0.28
N SER A 113 -18.48 1.60 -1.01
CA SER A 113 -17.86 2.29 -2.14
C SER A 113 -18.84 2.38 -3.30
N SER A 114 -18.88 3.52 -3.97
CA SER A 114 -19.64 3.72 -5.22
C SER A 114 -18.78 3.55 -6.48
N THR A 115 -17.49 3.24 -6.32
CA THR A 115 -16.52 3.11 -7.41
C THR A 115 -15.58 1.93 -7.14
N GLY A 116 -14.71 1.64 -8.09
CA GLY A 116 -13.62 0.70 -7.87
C GLY A 116 -12.75 1.11 -6.68
N VAL A 117 -12.44 0.18 -5.82
CA VAL A 117 -11.62 0.38 -4.63
C VAL A 117 -10.82 -0.88 -4.30
N ASN A 118 -9.63 -0.71 -3.77
CA ASN A 118 -8.93 -1.76 -3.04
C ASN A 118 -8.61 -1.33 -1.61
N VAL A 119 -8.17 -2.29 -0.79
CA VAL A 119 -7.43 -2.06 0.45
C VAL A 119 -6.18 -2.89 0.37
N ALA A 120 -5.03 -2.25 0.49
CA ALA A 120 -3.75 -2.87 0.18
C ALA A 120 -2.61 -2.34 1.04
N TYR A 121 -1.58 -3.16 1.18
CA TYR A 121 -0.23 -2.65 1.43
C TYR A 121 0.38 -2.23 0.09
N ASP A 122 1.11 -1.13 0.10
CA ASP A 122 1.96 -0.66 -0.98
C ASP A 122 3.38 -0.47 -0.43
N VAL A 123 4.35 -1.14 -1.05
CA VAL A 123 5.73 -1.17 -0.58
C VAL A 123 6.64 -0.71 -1.70
N TRP A 124 7.36 0.37 -1.43
CA TRP A 124 8.32 0.92 -2.37
C TRP A 124 9.73 0.40 -2.11
N LEU A 125 10.35 -0.14 -3.16
CA LEU A 125 11.72 -0.62 -3.14
C LEU A 125 12.54 0.15 -4.19
N LYS A 126 13.65 0.72 -3.76
CA LYS A 126 14.51 1.54 -4.60
C LYS A 126 15.91 0.97 -4.70
N ARG A 127 16.52 1.08 -5.88
CA ARG A 127 17.94 0.79 -6.03
C ARG A 127 18.82 1.80 -5.29
N ARG A 128 18.37 3.05 -5.23
CA ARG A 128 19.06 4.16 -4.60
C ARG A 128 18.14 4.82 -3.58
N ALA A 129 18.19 4.33 -2.36
CA ALA A 129 17.27 4.71 -1.29
C ALA A 129 17.22 6.23 -0.99
N GLY A 130 18.32 6.95 -1.19
CA GLY A 130 18.42 8.39 -0.90
C GLY A 130 18.01 9.32 -2.04
N GLU A 131 17.70 8.80 -3.23
CA GLU A 131 17.29 9.65 -4.36
C GLU A 131 15.78 9.92 -4.32
N PRO A 132 15.35 11.17 -4.60
CA PRO A 132 13.92 11.48 -4.69
C PRO A 132 13.30 10.87 -5.95
N GLY A 133 11.97 10.71 -5.94
CA GLY A 133 11.21 10.13 -7.05
C GLY A 133 11.46 8.65 -7.26
N VAL A 134 10.97 8.14 -8.37
CA VAL A 134 11.16 6.75 -8.81
C VAL A 134 11.79 6.69 -10.18
N SER A 135 12.48 5.61 -10.48
CA SER A 135 13.24 5.44 -11.70
C SER A 135 13.15 4.01 -12.25
N ARG A 136 13.70 3.84 -13.44
CA ARG A 136 13.82 2.50 -14.02
C ARG A 136 14.67 1.60 -13.11
N GLY A 137 14.09 0.46 -12.75
CA GLY A 137 14.72 -0.52 -11.85
C GLY A 137 14.26 -0.40 -10.39
N ASP A 138 13.50 0.64 -10.05
CA ASP A 138 12.74 0.67 -8.80
C ASP A 138 11.50 -0.21 -8.93
N LEU A 139 10.96 -0.63 -7.79
CA LEU A 139 9.89 -1.62 -7.70
C LEU A 139 8.81 -1.14 -6.72
N GLU A 140 7.58 -1.16 -7.18
CA GLU A 140 6.38 -1.02 -6.38
C GLU A 140 5.76 -2.39 -6.18
N VAL A 141 5.48 -2.78 -4.95
CA VAL A 141 4.85 -4.06 -4.63
C VAL A 141 3.60 -3.82 -3.82
N MET A 142 2.45 -4.17 -4.40
CA MET A 142 1.19 -4.10 -3.68
C MET A 142 0.70 -5.48 -3.24
N VAL A 143 0.22 -5.57 -2.01
CA VAL A 143 -0.48 -6.75 -1.48
C VAL A 143 -1.92 -6.35 -1.17
N TRP A 144 -2.83 -6.64 -2.09
CA TRP A 144 -4.24 -6.33 -1.94
C TRP A 144 -4.89 -7.30 -0.97
N LEU A 145 -5.58 -6.79 0.02
CA LEU A 145 -6.34 -7.59 0.97
C LEU A 145 -7.82 -7.65 0.62
N TYR A 146 -8.31 -6.58 0.01
CA TYR A 146 -9.69 -6.43 -0.47
C TYR A 146 -9.71 -5.63 -1.78
N TRP A 147 -10.68 -5.92 -2.63
CA TRP A 147 -11.02 -5.09 -3.78
C TRP A 147 -12.48 -5.28 -4.19
N ASP A 148 -13.03 -4.26 -4.80
CA ASP A 148 -14.35 -4.26 -5.44
C ASP A 148 -14.29 -3.41 -6.71
N ASN A 149 -14.77 -3.94 -7.83
CA ASN A 149 -14.76 -3.26 -9.14
C ASN A 149 -13.39 -2.66 -9.53
N ALA A 150 -12.30 -3.27 -9.10
CA ALA A 150 -10.94 -2.86 -9.34
C ALA A 150 -10.09 -4.03 -9.84
N THR A 151 -9.09 -3.71 -10.65
CA THR A 151 -8.13 -4.69 -11.17
C THR A 151 -6.74 -4.08 -11.12
N PRO A 152 -5.71 -4.80 -10.64
CA PRO A 152 -4.34 -4.31 -10.69
C PRO A 152 -3.88 -3.97 -12.09
N ALA A 153 -2.92 -3.06 -12.20
CA ALA A 153 -2.28 -2.76 -13.47
C ALA A 153 -1.51 -3.97 -14.02
N GLY A 154 -1.39 -4.04 -15.34
CA GLY A 154 -0.63 -5.08 -16.03
C GLY A 154 -1.42 -6.35 -16.31
N SER A 155 -0.73 -7.48 -16.27
CA SER A 155 -1.29 -8.79 -16.61
C SER A 155 -1.04 -9.79 -15.50
N ALA A 156 -1.99 -10.71 -15.30
CA ALA A 156 -1.81 -11.85 -14.43
C ALA A 156 -0.78 -12.82 -15.03
N VAL A 157 0.32 -13.06 -14.32
CA VAL A 157 1.46 -13.82 -14.83
C VAL A 157 1.69 -15.13 -14.10
N SER A 158 1.26 -15.22 -12.83
CA SER A 158 1.52 -16.38 -11.99
C SER A 158 0.48 -16.51 -10.88
N ARG A 159 0.53 -17.63 -10.20
CA ARG A 159 -0.18 -17.87 -8.93
C ARG A 159 0.75 -18.55 -7.96
N PHE A 160 0.62 -18.24 -6.68
CA PHE A 160 1.32 -18.95 -5.63
C PHE A 160 0.46 -19.04 -4.38
N GLU A 161 0.75 -20.01 -3.54
CA GLU A 161 0.09 -20.16 -2.25
C GLU A 161 0.95 -19.50 -1.17
N ALA A 162 0.32 -18.67 -0.34
CA ALA A 162 0.95 -18.09 0.81
C ALA A 162 -0.01 -18.08 2.02
N PRO A 163 0.52 -18.28 3.24
CA PRO A 163 -0.29 -18.20 4.44
C PRO A 163 -0.73 -16.76 4.72
N VAL A 164 -1.95 -16.60 5.19
CA VAL A 164 -2.52 -15.36 5.72
C VAL A 164 -3.21 -15.66 7.04
N LEU A 165 -3.14 -14.73 7.97
CA LEU A 165 -3.90 -14.79 9.19
C LEU A 165 -5.14 -13.91 9.06
N VAL A 166 -6.33 -14.48 9.14
CA VAL A 166 -7.60 -13.75 9.11
C VAL A 166 -8.37 -14.01 10.39
N ASN A 167 -8.62 -12.95 11.16
CA ASN A 167 -9.29 -13.05 12.47
C ASN A 167 -8.65 -14.15 13.34
N CYS A 168 -7.31 -14.11 13.44
CA CYS A 168 -6.50 -15.07 14.17
C CYS A 168 -6.58 -16.52 13.66
N THR A 169 -7.16 -16.77 12.51
CA THR A 169 -7.16 -18.08 11.87
C THR A 169 -6.17 -18.09 10.72
N LEU A 170 -5.15 -18.92 10.82
CA LEU A 170 -4.16 -19.11 9.74
C LEU A 170 -4.82 -19.91 8.61
N LYS A 171 -4.71 -19.40 7.39
CA LYS A 171 -5.27 -20.00 6.18
C LYS A 171 -4.25 -19.94 5.05
N PRO A 172 -4.04 -21.01 4.29
CA PRO A 172 -3.38 -20.91 2.99
C PRO A 172 -4.33 -20.24 2.00
N LEU A 173 -3.86 -19.24 1.28
CA LEU A 173 -4.60 -18.64 0.17
C LEU A 173 -3.79 -18.70 -1.11
N ASN A 174 -4.49 -18.86 -2.22
CA ASN A 174 -3.93 -18.68 -3.54
C ASN A 174 -3.92 -17.19 -3.89
N TRP A 175 -2.78 -16.71 -4.34
CA TRP A 175 -2.57 -15.33 -4.75
C TRP A 175 -2.29 -15.28 -6.25
N THR A 176 -3.01 -14.44 -6.96
CA THR A 176 -2.69 -14.12 -8.36
C THR A 176 -1.67 -13.01 -8.38
N VAL A 177 -0.61 -13.18 -9.17
CA VAL A 177 0.45 -12.17 -9.32
C VAL A 177 0.25 -11.42 -10.63
N TRP A 178 0.26 -10.10 -10.53
CA TRP A 178 0.12 -9.16 -11.64
C TRP A 178 1.43 -8.40 -11.82
N ILE A 179 1.87 -8.21 -13.07
CA ILE A 179 3.07 -7.43 -13.36
C ILE A 179 2.76 -6.40 -14.46
N GLN A 180 3.15 -5.16 -14.20
CA GLN A 180 3.21 -4.07 -15.17
C GLN A 180 4.63 -3.52 -15.18
N ARG A 181 5.31 -3.64 -16.31
CA ARG A 181 6.64 -3.07 -16.50
C ARG A 181 6.51 -1.63 -17.00
N SER A 182 7.46 -0.78 -16.57
CA SER A 182 7.55 0.61 -17.03
C SER A 182 6.26 1.42 -16.82
N ILE A 183 5.66 1.32 -15.64
CA ILE A 183 4.54 2.14 -15.26
C ILE A 183 5.00 3.59 -14.99
N GLY A 184 4.18 4.59 -15.23
CA GLY A 184 4.41 6.00 -14.90
C GLY A 184 5.79 6.50 -15.30
N GLY A 185 6.68 6.68 -14.34
CA GLY A 185 8.06 7.15 -14.51
C GLY A 185 9.07 6.08 -14.92
N GLY A 186 8.64 4.84 -15.20
CA GLY A 186 9.51 3.76 -15.66
C GLY A 186 9.84 2.68 -14.63
N TRP A 187 9.25 2.74 -13.42
CA TRP A 187 9.40 1.65 -12.43
C TRP A 187 8.60 0.41 -12.82
N THR A 188 8.86 -0.69 -12.14
CA THR A 188 8.09 -1.92 -12.29
C THR A 188 7.09 -2.04 -11.14
N TYR A 189 5.88 -2.44 -11.47
CA TYR A 189 4.79 -2.70 -10.54
C TYR A 189 4.51 -4.19 -10.45
N VAL A 190 4.37 -4.71 -9.24
CA VAL A 190 3.93 -6.07 -8.97
C VAL A 190 2.80 -6.02 -7.95
N ALA A 191 1.68 -6.67 -8.25
CA ALA A 191 0.58 -6.79 -7.31
C ALA A 191 0.21 -8.23 -7.04
N PHE A 192 -0.26 -8.48 -5.83
CA PHE A 192 -0.77 -9.77 -5.38
C PHE A 192 -2.22 -9.61 -4.96
N THR A 193 -3.11 -10.41 -5.53
CA THR A 193 -4.54 -10.43 -5.18
C THR A 193 -4.93 -11.80 -4.64
N PRO A 194 -5.50 -11.90 -3.42
CA PRO A 194 -5.88 -13.19 -2.83
C PRO A 194 -7.12 -13.76 -3.51
N SER A 195 -7.25 -15.09 -3.52
CA SER A 195 -8.44 -15.77 -4.04
C SER A 195 -9.72 -15.50 -3.21
N ALA A 196 -9.57 -15.02 -1.98
CA ALA A 196 -10.67 -14.64 -1.08
C ALA A 196 -10.37 -13.29 -0.44
N PRO A 197 -10.91 -12.17 -0.99
CA PRO A 197 -10.72 -10.84 -0.43
C PRO A 197 -11.43 -10.70 0.92
N VAL A 198 -10.81 -9.96 1.84
CA VAL A 198 -11.34 -9.71 3.19
C VAL A 198 -11.85 -8.29 3.28
N ARG A 199 -13.16 -8.11 3.35
CA ARG A 199 -13.78 -6.78 3.42
C ARG A 199 -13.68 -6.14 4.80
N SER A 200 -13.66 -6.95 5.86
CA SER A 200 -13.65 -6.50 7.24
C SER A 200 -13.01 -7.54 8.15
N GLY A 201 -12.27 -7.10 9.14
CA GLY A 201 -11.63 -7.92 10.16
C GLY A 201 -10.16 -7.63 10.32
N SER A 202 -9.49 -8.49 11.07
CA SER A 202 -8.03 -8.46 11.26
C SER A 202 -7.37 -9.36 10.24
N VAL A 203 -6.43 -8.81 9.47
CA VAL A 203 -5.66 -9.53 8.45
C VAL A 203 -4.18 -9.30 8.68
N ALA A 204 -3.39 -10.37 8.75
CA ALA A 204 -1.94 -10.26 8.77
C ALA A 204 -1.31 -11.06 7.63
N VAL A 205 -0.31 -10.45 6.99
CA VAL A 205 0.49 -11.03 5.92
C VAL A 205 1.98 -10.88 6.24
N ASP A 206 2.79 -11.80 5.77
CA ASP A 206 4.24 -11.67 5.83
C ASP A 206 4.73 -10.89 4.59
N LEU A 207 4.94 -9.59 4.73
CA LEU A 207 5.39 -8.74 3.61
C LEU A 207 6.69 -9.24 2.98
N LYS A 208 7.63 -9.71 3.80
CA LYS A 208 8.93 -10.20 3.28
C LYS A 208 8.74 -11.33 2.28
N LEU A 209 7.78 -12.24 2.52
CA LEU A 209 7.46 -13.33 1.61
C LEU A 209 6.98 -12.82 0.24
N PHE A 210 6.13 -11.80 0.22
CA PHE A 210 5.63 -11.19 -1.02
C PHE A 210 6.71 -10.42 -1.76
N LEU A 211 7.55 -9.67 -1.03
CA LEU A 211 8.66 -8.93 -1.62
C LEU A 211 9.70 -9.85 -2.26
N ASP A 212 10.06 -10.95 -1.57
CA ASP A 212 10.97 -11.96 -2.11
C ASP A 212 10.39 -12.61 -3.37
N LYS A 213 9.08 -12.96 -3.34
CA LYS A 213 8.40 -13.57 -4.49
C LYS A 213 8.31 -12.62 -5.69
N ALA A 214 8.11 -11.32 -5.46
CA ALA A 214 8.13 -10.33 -6.53
C ALA A 214 9.50 -10.29 -7.23
N VAL A 215 10.58 -10.23 -6.46
CA VAL A 215 11.95 -10.22 -7.01
C VAL A 215 12.29 -11.53 -7.72
N GLU A 216 11.92 -12.67 -7.15
CA GLU A 216 12.11 -14.00 -7.77
C GLU A 216 11.47 -14.06 -9.18
N LEU A 217 10.19 -13.70 -9.30
CA LEU A 217 9.47 -13.73 -10.58
C LEU A 217 10.03 -12.73 -11.60
N LEU A 218 10.47 -11.59 -11.15
CA LEU A 218 11.12 -10.60 -12.01
C LEU A 218 12.48 -11.09 -12.51
N GLU A 219 13.28 -11.73 -11.65
CA GLU A 219 14.57 -12.30 -12.02
C GLU A 219 14.41 -13.49 -12.97
N GLU A 220 13.44 -14.40 -12.72
CA GLU A 220 13.10 -15.49 -13.64
C GLU A 220 12.75 -14.99 -15.04
N SER A 221 12.03 -13.87 -15.13
CA SER A 221 11.59 -13.31 -16.41
C SER A 221 12.63 -12.43 -17.11
N THR A 222 13.61 -11.90 -16.39
CA THR A 222 14.70 -11.06 -16.88
C THR A 222 15.99 -11.31 -16.09
N PRO A 223 16.67 -12.44 -16.36
CA PRO A 223 17.86 -12.86 -15.60
C PRO A 223 18.94 -11.80 -15.52
N GLY A 224 19.53 -11.63 -14.35
CA GLY A 224 20.60 -10.68 -14.07
C GLY A 224 20.13 -9.23 -13.87
N GLN A 225 18.82 -8.97 -13.90
CA GLN A 225 18.30 -7.61 -13.73
C GLN A 225 17.75 -7.32 -12.33
N TRP A 226 17.38 -8.33 -11.58
CA TRP A 226 16.72 -8.15 -10.28
C TRP A 226 17.42 -8.93 -9.18
N SER A 227 17.79 -8.24 -8.12
CA SER A 227 18.42 -8.85 -6.95
C SER A 227 17.93 -8.16 -5.68
N ALA A 228 17.63 -8.95 -4.67
CA ALA A 228 17.27 -8.43 -3.35
C ALA A 228 18.41 -7.61 -2.69
N ARG A 229 19.67 -7.81 -3.13
CA ARG A 229 20.83 -7.05 -2.65
C ARG A 229 20.87 -5.62 -3.19
N ASP A 230 20.23 -5.39 -4.35
CA ASP A 230 20.24 -4.09 -5.02
C ASP A 230 19.03 -3.22 -4.68
N LEU A 231 18.09 -3.77 -3.90
CA LEU A 231 16.84 -3.11 -3.56
C LEU A 231 16.76 -2.77 -2.07
N HIS A 232 16.29 -1.56 -1.80
CA HIS A 232 16.04 -1.08 -0.44
C HIS A 232 14.55 -0.77 -0.28
N VAL A 233 13.92 -1.39 0.70
CA VAL A 233 12.58 -0.98 1.14
C VAL A 233 12.69 0.41 1.73
N VAL A 234 11.96 1.38 1.18
CA VAL A 234 11.99 2.78 1.61
C VAL A 234 10.70 3.20 2.32
N SER A 235 9.56 2.62 1.93
CA SER A 235 8.28 2.81 2.63
C SER A 235 7.46 1.53 2.65
N VAL A 236 6.62 1.43 3.67
CA VAL A 236 5.50 0.50 3.77
C VAL A 236 4.27 1.35 4.01
N GLU A 237 3.35 1.30 3.10
CA GLU A 237 2.12 2.07 3.12
C GLU A 237 0.93 1.12 3.26
N PHE A 238 -0.12 1.55 3.94
CA PHE A 238 -1.37 0.81 4.02
C PHE A 238 -2.53 1.75 3.75
N GLY A 239 -3.37 1.38 2.79
CA GLY A 239 -4.44 2.28 2.41
C GLY A 239 -5.42 1.70 1.39
N SER A 240 -6.13 2.61 0.73
CA SER A 240 -7.08 2.26 -0.32
C SER A 240 -6.86 3.09 -1.58
N GLU A 241 -6.60 2.43 -2.70
CA GLU A 241 -6.76 3.07 -4.00
C GLU A 241 -8.24 3.30 -4.29
N VAL A 242 -8.53 4.47 -4.81
CA VAL A 242 -9.86 4.86 -5.27
C VAL A 242 -9.79 5.06 -6.78
N PHE A 243 -10.58 4.31 -7.50
CA PHE A 243 -10.59 4.36 -8.96
C PHE A 243 -11.53 5.42 -9.49
N TYR A 244 -11.21 5.95 -10.64
CA TYR A 244 -11.97 7.02 -11.29
C TYR A 244 -13.44 6.66 -11.49
N SER A 245 -14.30 7.58 -11.09
CA SER A 245 -15.71 7.65 -11.43
C SER A 245 -16.13 9.12 -11.41
N LYS A 246 -17.20 9.49 -12.14
CA LYS A 246 -17.77 10.83 -12.07
C LYS A 246 -18.29 11.20 -10.70
N ARG A 247 -18.75 10.20 -9.94
CA ARG A 247 -19.18 10.35 -8.53
C ARG A 247 -18.47 9.31 -7.73
N ILE A 248 -17.63 9.77 -6.83
CA ILE A 248 -16.82 8.95 -5.94
C ILE A 248 -17.36 9.11 -4.52
N ALA A 249 -17.68 8.00 -3.92
CA ALA A 249 -18.04 7.97 -2.52
C ALA A 249 -17.50 6.68 -1.92
N VAL A 250 -16.57 6.81 -0.95
CA VAL A 250 -15.88 5.70 -0.29
C VAL A 250 -15.84 5.97 1.21
N SER A 251 -16.13 4.96 2.00
CA SER A 251 -15.99 5.02 3.45
C SER A 251 -15.43 3.71 3.99
N TRP A 252 -14.38 3.82 4.79
CA TRP A 252 -13.80 2.71 5.50
C TRP A 252 -13.11 3.19 6.78
N GLU A 253 -12.77 2.27 7.66
CA GLU A 253 -12.07 2.57 8.90
C GLU A 253 -10.88 1.62 9.10
N LEU A 254 -9.85 2.16 9.73
CA LEU A 254 -8.68 1.41 10.18
C LEU A 254 -8.62 1.48 11.71
N ARG A 255 -8.71 0.34 12.37
CA ARG A 255 -8.69 0.22 13.84
C ARG A 255 -7.30 -0.05 14.37
N ARG A 256 -6.52 -0.86 13.64
CA ARG A 256 -5.18 -1.28 14.05
C ARG A 256 -4.30 -1.41 12.81
N LEU A 257 -3.08 -0.92 12.89
CA LEU A 257 -2.02 -1.16 11.91
C LEU A 257 -0.72 -1.38 12.65
N GLU A 258 -0.09 -2.52 12.42
CA GLU A 258 1.17 -2.88 13.06
C GLU A 258 2.12 -3.54 12.09
N LEU A 259 3.39 -3.21 12.22
CA LEU A 259 4.51 -3.90 11.58
C LEU A 259 5.28 -4.65 12.68
N LEU A 260 5.22 -5.97 12.63
CA LEU A 260 5.85 -6.85 13.61
C LEU A 260 7.09 -7.48 12.99
N VAL A 261 8.23 -7.27 13.62
CA VAL A 261 9.51 -7.79 13.16
C VAL A 261 9.84 -9.09 13.90
N SER A 262 10.09 -10.14 13.14
CA SER A 262 10.48 -11.44 13.67
C SER A 262 11.88 -11.83 13.19
N PRO A 263 12.65 -12.63 13.96
CA PRO A 263 13.93 -13.11 13.50
C PRO A 263 13.86 -13.80 12.13
N SER A 264 14.87 -13.64 11.30
CA SER A 264 14.89 -14.19 9.93
C SER A 264 14.78 -15.72 9.86
N LYS A 265 15.10 -16.43 10.94
CA LYS A 265 14.94 -17.89 11.04
C LYS A 265 13.51 -18.35 11.35
N THR A 266 12.61 -17.43 11.73
CA THR A 266 11.20 -17.73 12.00
C THR A 266 10.50 -18.05 10.69
N THR A 267 9.68 -19.10 10.62
CA THR A 267 8.86 -19.38 9.43
C THR A 267 7.75 -18.32 9.29
N ALA A 268 7.19 -18.19 8.08
CA ALA A 268 6.07 -17.27 7.84
C ALA A 268 4.88 -17.60 8.75
N GLU A 269 4.55 -18.87 8.90
CA GLU A 269 3.44 -19.29 9.75
C GLU A 269 3.66 -18.99 11.24
N GLU A 270 4.87 -19.24 11.75
CA GLU A 270 5.21 -18.93 13.15
C GLU A 270 5.12 -17.43 13.42
N ALA A 271 5.65 -16.60 12.50
CA ALA A 271 5.57 -15.16 12.61
C ALA A 271 4.13 -14.65 12.58
N LEU A 272 3.30 -15.17 11.66
CA LEU A 272 1.88 -14.85 11.57
C LEU A 272 1.11 -15.25 12.83
N ARG A 273 1.36 -16.46 13.39
CA ARG A 273 0.74 -16.88 14.65
C ARG A 273 1.15 -15.99 15.84
N GLY A 274 2.36 -15.42 15.79
CA GLY A 274 2.83 -14.45 16.78
C GLY A 274 1.99 -13.17 16.83
N ALA A 275 1.50 -12.71 15.67
CA ALA A 275 0.70 -11.50 15.56
C ALA A 275 -0.68 -11.55 16.27
N CYS A 276 -1.17 -12.72 16.62
CA CYS A 276 -2.41 -12.89 17.40
C CYS A 276 -2.24 -12.85 18.91
N LYS A 277 -1.02 -12.88 19.39
CA LYS A 277 -0.76 -12.99 20.85
C LYS A 277 -0.58 -11.61 21.51
N GLY A 278 -0.49 -10.56 20.74
CA GLY A 278 -0.42 -9.16 21.14
C GLY A 278 -1.75 -8.46 20.92
#